data_74a358d9aa018aadeaae3893daf40e25
#
_entry.id   74a358d9aa018aadeaae3893daf40e25
#
_cell.length_a   1.000
_cell.length_b   1.000
_cell.length_c   1.000
_cell.angle_alpha   90.00
_cell.angle_beta   90.00
_cell.angle_gamma   90.00
#
_symmetry.space_group_name_H-M   'P 1'
#
loop_
_entity.id
_entity.type
_entity.pdbx_description
1 polymer ?
#
loop_
_entity_poly.entity_id
_entity_poly.type
_entity_poly.pdbx_seq_one_letter_code
_entity_poly.pdbx_strand_id
1 'polypeptide(L)'
;ILNNKLKNKVITFLGVTFKPNTDDMREASSIPMIKYLNKNNSKIRYHDPSGEKNEFKKLKNVKYYKDIPSACLNSDLIVLHTEWNDFRVLNFKKLVKKSNFKIFDMRNMYSPSKMKNLKIKYFGIGR
;
A
#
# COMPACT_ATOMS: atom_id res chain seq x y z
N ILE A 1 -12.40 -3.56 -4.50
CA ILE A 1 -12.28 -2.75 -3.27
C ILE A 1 -12.65 -1.29 -3.55
N LEU A 2 -12.20 -0.75 -4.66
CA LEU A 2 -12.51 0.64 -5.03
C LEU A 2 -13.66 0.75 -6.04
N ASN A 3 -14.41 -0.33 -6.25
CA ASN A 3 -15.56 -0.39 -7.15
C ASN A 3 -15.22 0.05 -8.58
N ASN A 4 -14.06 -0.34 -9.08
CA ASN A 4 -13.54 0.00 -10.41
C ASN A 4 -13.33 1.49 -10.65
N LYS A 5 -13.31 2.29 -9.57
CA LYS A 5 -13.05 3.74 -9.66
C LYS A 5 -11.60 4.00 -9.31
N LEU A 6 -10.71 3.83 -10.27
CA LEU A 6 -9.26 3.94 -10.04
C LEU A 6 -8.69 5.32 -10.35
N LYS A 7 -9.33 6.05 -11.28
CA LYS A 7 -8.81 7.35 -11.71
C LYS A 7 -8.73 8.34 -10.55
N ASN A 8 -7.57 8.95 -10.38
CA ASN A 8 -7.28 9.94 -9.34
C ASN A 8 -7.36 9.41 -7.91
N LYS A 9 -7.51 8.11 -7.70
CA LYS A 9 -7.45 7.54 -6.36
C LYS A 9 -6.00 7.47 -5.89
N VAL A 10 -5.78 7.81 -4.63
CA VAL A 10 -4.45 7.74 -4.02
C VAL A 10 -4.30 6.36 -3.38
N ILE A 11 -3.42 5.57 -3.94
CA ILE A 11 -3.18 4.20 -3.49
C ILE A 11 -1.74 4.10 -3.01
N THR A 12 -1.57 3.73 -1.75
CA THR A 12 -0.25 3.67 -1.12
C THR A 12 0.14 2.23 -0.85
N PHE A 13 1.28 1.82 -1.39
CA PHE A 13 1.85 0.49 -1.12
C PHE A 13 2.85 0.62 0.02
N LEU A 14 2.65 -0.18 1.06
CA LEU A 14 3.64 -0.38 2.11
C LEU A 14 4.35 -1.70 1.82
N GLY A 15 5.60 -1.57 1.38
CA GLY A 15 6.38 -2.69 0.89
C GLY A 15 6.08 -3.01 -0.57
N VAL A 16 7.12 -3.18 -1.37
CA VAL A 16 6.97 -3.53 -2.79
C VAL A 16 7.88 -4.68 -3.18
N THR A 17 8.76 -5.12 -2.27
CA THR A 17 9.68 -6.23 -2.53
C THR A 17 8.97 -7.57 -2.50
N PHE A 18 9.61 -8.59 -3.05
CA PHE A 18 9.08 -9.95 -3.09
C PHE A 18 8.80 -10.48 -1.67
N LYS A 19 9.71 -10.21 -0.72
CA LYS A 19 9.61 -10.63 0.67
C LYS A 19 10.31 -9.60 1.57
N PRO A 20 10.12 -9.65 2.91
CA PRO A 20 10.78 -8.70 3.81
C PRO A 20 12.28 -8.95 3.90
N ASN A 21 12.99 -7.95 4.41
CA ASN A 21 14.42 -8.01 4.70
C ASN A 21 15.30 -8.22 3.46
N THR A 22 14.85 -7.73 2.31
CA THR A 22 15.61 -7.76 1.06
C THR A 22 15.18 -6.59 0.18
N ASP A 23 16.03 -6.24 -0.79
CA ASP A 23 15.68 -5.26 -1.83
C ASP A 23 15.25 -5.96 -3.13
N ASP A 24 15.06 -7.29 -3.10
CA ASP A 24 14.79 -8.10 -4.27
C ASP A 24 13.41 -7.84 -4.85
N MET A 25 13.38 -7.35 -6.10
CA MET A 25 12.14 -7.08 -6.82
C MET A 25 11.76 -8.19 -7.81
N ARG A 26 12.60 -9.22 -7.95
CA ARG A 26 12.29 -10.33 -8.87
C ARG A 26 11.00 -11.02 -8.43
N GLU A 27 10.10 -11.21 -9.39
CA GLU A 27 8.79 -11.85 -9.16
C GLU A 27 7.90 -11.14 -8.13
N ALA A 28 8.20 -9.89 -7.80
CA ALA A 28 7.35 -9.12 -6.89
C ALA A 28 6.03 -8.79 -7.58
N SER A 29 4.92 -9.18 -6.96
CA SER A 29 3.58 -8.91 -7.50
C SER A 29 3.23 -7.43 -7.52
N SER A 30 3.97 -6.59 -6.76
CA SER A 30 3.78 -5.15 -6.80
C SER A 30 4.03 -4.57 -8.20
N ILE A 31 4.94 -5.17 -8.98
CA ILE A 31 5.28 -4.63 -10.31
C ILE A 31 4.05 -4.64 -11.23
N PRO A 32 3.39 -5.78 -11.50
CA PRO A 32 2.20 -5.75 -12.35
C PRO A 32 1.05 -4.97 -11.72
N MET A 33 0.89 -5.00 -10.41
CA MET A 33 -0.17 -4.25 -9.75
C MET A 33 -0.01 -2.75 -9.94
N ILE A 34 1.18 -2.23 -9.67
CA ILE A 34 1.46 -0.80 -9.79
C ILE A 34 1.37 -0.35 -11.24
N LYS A 35 1.89 -1.14 -12.17
CA LYS A 35 1.78 -0.83 -13.60
C LYS A 35 0.32 -0.75 -14.06
N TYR A 36 -0.52 -1.68 -13.61
CA TYR A 36 -1.95 -1.67 -13.92
C TYR A 36 -2.63 -0.42 -13.38
N LEU A 37 -2.38 -0.08 -12.13
CA LEU A 37 -2.98 1.10 -11.50
C LEU A 37 -2.49 2.39 -12.15
N ASN A 38 -1.22 2.46 -12.50
CA ASN A 38 -0.66 3.62 -13.20
C ASN A 38 -1.33 3.81 -14.56
N LYS A 39 -1.56 2.72 -15.29
CA LYS A 39 -2.25 2.75 -16.59
C LYS A 39 -3.69 3.26 -16.44
N ASN A 40 -4.32 3.00 -15.31
CA ASN A 40 -5.69 3.44 -15.03
C ASN A 40 -5.75 4.80 -14.31
N ASN A 41 -4.65 5.55 -14.34
CA ASN A 41 -4.58 6.92 -13.85
C ASN A 41 -4.79 7.08 -12.34
N SER A 42 -4.51 6.05 -11.56
CA SER A 42 -4.40 6.18 -10.11
C SER A 42 -3.13 6.95 -9.76
N LYS A 43 -3.14 7.58 -8.59
CA LYS A 43 -1.95 8.20 -8.01
C LYS A 43 -1.36 7.21 -7.03
N ILE A 44 -0.20 6.63 -7.37
CA ILE A 44 0.41 5.59 -6.57
C ILE A 44 1.55 6.17 -5.75
N ARG A 45 1.57 5.83 -4.48
CA ARG A 45 2.68 6.10 -3.59
C ARG A 45 3.23 4.79 -3.07
N TYR A 46 4.51 4.76 -2.74
CA TYR A 46 5.03 3.60 -2.04
C TYR A 46 6.14 3.99 -1.07
N HIS A 47 6.25 3.21 -0.02
CA HIS A 47 7.36 3.24 0.91
C HIS A 47 7.86 1.81 1.09
N ASP A 48 9.17 1.64 1.10
CA ASP A 48 9.80 0.36 1.33
C ASP A 48 11.07 0.60 2.14
N PRO A 49 11.29 -0.14 3.24
CA PRO A 49 12.51 0.03 4.04
C PRO A 49 13.81 -0.17 3.25
N SER A 50 13.77 -0.91 2.14
CA SER A 50 14.94 -1.11 1.28
C SER A 50 15.17 0.03 0.28
N GLY A 51 14.30 1.03 0.24
CA GLY A 51 14.50 2.24 -0.56
C GLY A 51 13.72 2.27 -1.87
N GLU A 52 13.98 3.31 -2.65
CA GLU A 52 13.33 3.53 -3.95
C GLU A 52 13.71 2.46 -4.97
N LYS A 53 12.78 2.12 -5.88
CA LYS A 53 12.97 1.04 -6.84
C LYS A 53 13.06 1.56 -8.27
N ASN A 54 14.08 1.10 -9.00
CA ASN A 54 14.28 1.46 -10.40
C ASN A 54 13.08 1.08 -11.28
N GLU A 55 12.40 -0.03 -10.94
CA GLU A 55 11.26 -0.52 -11.70
C GLU A 55 10.12 0.47 -11.81
N PHE A 56 10.04 1.44 -10.87
CA PHE A 56 8.95 2.41 -10.84
C PHE A 56 9.35 3.82 -11.24
N LYS A 57 10.64 4.10 -11.43
CA LYS A 57 11.13 5.47 -11.65
C LYS A 57 10.55 6.14 -12.90
N LYS A 58 10.26 5.36 -13.95
CA LYS A 58 9.75 5.91 -15.21
C LYS A 58 8.23 5.98 -15.26
N LEU A 59 7.54 5.50 -14.23
CA LEU A 59 6.08 5.52 -14.21
C LEU A 59 5.58 6.89 -13.75
N LYS A 60 4.72 7.51 -14.55
CA LYS A 60 4.33 8.91 -14.41
C LYS A 60 3.67 9.24 -13.08
N ASN A 61 2.79 8.36 -12.59
CA ASN A 61 1.99 8.64 -11.41
C ASN A 61 2.42 7.81 -10.19
N VAL A 62 3.69 7.40 -10.14
CA VAL A 62 4.22 6.58 -9.06
C VAL A 62 5.34 7.34 -8.37
N LYS A 63 5.22 7.52 -7.05
CA LYS A 63 6.18 8.29 -6.27
C LYS A 63 6.61 7.54 -5.03
N TYR A 64 7.92 7.52 -4.78
CA TYR A 64 8.50 6.97 -3.57
C TYR A 64 8.46 7.99 -2.43
N TYR A 65 8.15 7.52 -1.22
CA TYR A 65 8.18 8.32 -0.01
C TYR A 65 9.13 7.68 1.00
N LYS A 66 10.00 8.49 1.60
CA LYS A 66 11.03 8.02 2.51
C LYS A 66 10.49 7.56 3.86
N ASP A 67 9.28 8.00 4.23
CA ASP A 67 8.70 7.65 5.52
C ASP A 67 7.25 7.22 5.37
N ILE A 68 6.78 6.47 6.35
CA ILE A 68 5.43 5.91 6.34
C ILE A 68 4.36 7.01 6.45
N PRO A 69 4.48 8.00 7.35
CA PRO A 69 3.44 9.02 7.44
C PRO A 69 3.22 9.80 6.15
N SER A 70 4.29 10.19 5.48
CA SER A 70 4.16 10.94 4.22
C SER A 70 3.50 10.10 3.13
N ALA A 71 3.84 8.81 3.06
CA ALA A 71 3.25 7.90 2.09
C ALA A 71 1.75 7.70 2.32
N CYS A 72 1.33 7.63 3.57
CA CYS A 72 -0.06 7.28 3.94
C CYS A 72 -1.02 8.46 3.96
N LEU A 73 -0.53 9.68 4.11
CA LEU A 73 -1.39 10.85 4.32
C LEU A 73 -2.42 11.00 3.20
N ASN A 74 -3.70 11.06 3.57
CA ASN A 74 -4.82 11.25 2.65
C ASN A 74 -4.96 10.16 1.58
N SER A 75 -4.49 8.95 1.85
CA SER A 75 -4.67 7.82 0.94
C SER A 75 -6.12 7.35 0.91
N ASP A 76 -6.56 6.89 -0.25
CA ASP A 76 -7.87 6.22 -0.40
C ASP A 76 -7.76 4.74 -0.09
N LEU A 77 -6.61 4.14 -0.38
CA LEU A 77 -6.35 2.73 -0.14
C LEU A 77 -4.90 2.55 0.29
N ILE A 78 -4.71 1.77 1.36
CA ILE A 78 -3.40 1.30 1.79
C ILE A 78 -3.30 -0.17 1.39
N VAL A 79 -2.26 -0.53 0.64
CA VAL A 79 -1.97 -1.92 0.29
C VAL A 79 -0.77 -2.38 1.12
N LEU A 80 -1.00 -3.31 2.03
CA LEU A 80 0.07 -3.96 2.78
C LEU A 80 0.59 -5.11 1.93
N HIS A 81 1.61 -4.82 1.14
CA HIS A 81 2.09 -5.75 0.12
C HIS A 81 3.17 -6.70 0.64
N THR A 82 4.08 -6.19 1.48
CA THR A 82 5.20 -6.98 1.99
C THR A 82 5.22 -6.88 3.52
N GLU A 83 5.40 -8.02 4.20
CA GLU A 83 5.29 -8.08 5.67
C GLU A 83 6.57 -7.67 6.41
N TRP A 84 7.11 -6.49 6.11
CA TRP A 84 8.20 -5.93 6.91
C TRP A 84 7.71 -5.66 8.34
N ASN A 85 8.57 -5.84 9.32
CA ASN A 85 8.22 -5.55 10.72
C ASN A 85 7.80 -4.09 10.91
N ASP A 86 8.34 -3.18 10.10
CA ASP A 86 8.00 -1.75 10.12
C ASP A 86 6.50 -1.51 9.97
N PHE A 87 5.76 -2.43 9.38
CA PHE A 87 4.33 -2.25 9.09
C PHE A 87 3.39 -2.99 10.05
N ARG A 88 3.93 -3.68 11.06
CA ARG A 88 3.10 -4.57 11.90
C ARG A 88 2.28 -3.86 12.97
N VAL A 89 2.71 -2.68 13.42
CA VAL A 89 2.01 -1.96 14.49
C VAL A 89 1.85 -0.50 14.09
N LEU A 90 0.92 -0.24 13.18
CA LEU A 90 0.67 1.10 12.68
C LEU A 90 -0.71 1.58 13.12
N ASN A 91 -0.79 2.86 13.46
CA ASN A 91 -2.07 3.52 13.71
C ASN A 91 -2.53 4.19 12.42
N PHE A 92 -3.25 3.44 11.60
CA PHE A 92 -3.64 3.91 10.28
C PHE A 92 -4.52 5.15 10.30
N LYS A 93 -5.40 5.30 11.28
CA LYS A 93 -6.25 6.49 11.37
C LYS A 93 -5.44 7.75 11.57
N LYS A 94 -4.38 7.68 12.40
CA LYS A 94 -3.47 8.81 12.58
C LYS A 94 -2.61 9.08 11.35
N LEU A 95 -2.23 8.03 10.63
CA LEU A 95 -1.36 8.16 9.46
C LEU A 95 -2.12 8.70 8.25
N VAL A 96 -3.30 8.17 7.98
CA VAL A 96 -4.06 8.50 6.77
C VAL A 96 -4.81 9.82 6.91
N LYS A 97 -5.42 10.09 8.05
CA LYS A 97 -6.16 11.32 8.37
C LYS A 97 -7.28 11.64 7.36
N LYS A 98 -7.81 10.64 6.71
CA LYS A 98 -8.91 10.77 5.77
C LYS A 98 -10.00 9.78 6.16
N SER A 99 -11.26 10.21 6.13
CA SER A 99 -12.37 9.30 6.40
C SER A 99 -12.54 8.30 5.25
N ASN A 100 -13.09 7.13 5.58
CA ASN A 100 -13.48 6.09 4.60
C ASN A 100 -12.31 5.51 3.78
N PHE A 101 -11.07 5.65 4.25
CA PHE A 101 -9.97 4.94 3.61
C PHE A 101 -10.12 3.43 3.82
N LYS A 102 -9.50 2.67 2.94
CA LYS A 102 -9.57 1.20 2.97
C LYS A 102 -8.16 0.62 3.08
N ILE A 103 -8.08 -0.58 3.63
CA ILE A 103 -6.82 -1.33 3.72
C ILE A 103 -7.00 -2.66 3.01
N PHE A 104 -6.07 -2.97 2.10
CA PHE A 104 -5.97 -4.30 1.51
C PHE A 104 -4.69 -4.94 2.04
N ASP A 105 -4.85 -5.92 2.91
CA ASP A 105 -3.74 -6.60 3.58
C ASP A 105 -3.45 -7.92 2.87
N MET A 106 -2.48 -7.91 1.98
CA MET A 106 -2.14 -9.07 1.16
C MET A 106 -1.39 -10.15 1.94
N ARG A 107 -0.93 -9.84 3.14
CA ARG A 107 -0.14 -10.76 3.96
C ARG A 107 -0.85 -11.18 5.24
N ASN A 108 -2.09 -10.74 5.42
CA ASN A 108 -2.89 -11.05 6.60
C ASN A 108 -2.15 -10.73 7.91
N MET A 109 -1.53 -9.54 7.94
CA MET A 109 -0.71 -9.09 9.08
C MET A 109 -1.56 -8.65 10.26
N TYR A 110 -2.77 -8.15 9.99
CA TYR A 110 -3.63 -7.55 11.00
C TYR A 110 -4.85 -8.42 11.27
N SER A 111 -5.40 -8.31 12.47
CA SER A 111 -6.61 -9.02 12.85
C SER A 111 -7.85 -8.34 12.24
N PRO A 112 -8.67 -9.06 11.47
CA PRO A 112 -9.91 -8.49 10.93
C PRO A 112 -10.85 -7.94 12.02
N SER A 113 -10.96 -8.63 13.16
CA SER A 113 -11.83 -8.20 14.25
C SER A 113 -11.34 -6.90 14.88
N LYS A 114 -10.01 -6.72 15.05
CA LYS A 114 -9.47 -5.47 15.56
C LYS A 114 -9.70 -4.32 14.59
N MET A 115 -9.55 -4.55 13.29
CA MET A 115 -9.82 -3.53 12.27
C MET A 115 -11.28 -3.13 12.26
N LYS A 116 -12.20 -4.09 12.39
CA LYS A 116 -13.63 -3.82 12.50
C LYS A 116 -13.94 -2.98 13.73
N ASN A 117 -13.33 -3.30 14.88
CA ASN A 117 -13.52 -2.54 16.11
C ASN A 117 -13.03 -1.09 15.97
N LEU A 118 -11.99 -0.87 15.18
CA LEU A 118 -11.49 0.48 14.87
C LEU A 118 -12.30 1.17 13.78
N LYS A 119 -13.32 0.50 13.25
CA LYS A 119 -14.15 1.01 12.15
C LYS A 119 -13.35 1.30 10.88
N ILE A 120 -12.36 0.48 10.61
CA ILE A 120 -11.54 0.55 9.39
C ILE A 120 -12.05 -0.50 8.40
N LYS A 121 -12.28 -0.09 7.16
CA LYS A 121 -12.65 -1.00 6.08
C LYS A 121 -11.42 -1.80 5.65
N TYR A 122 -11.38 -3.05 6.06
CA TYR A 122 -10.21 -3.91 5.93
C TYR A 122 -10.52 -5.15 5.10
N PHE A 123 -9.64 -5.48 4.18
CA PHE A 123 -9.75 -6.64 3.31
C PHE A 123 -8.45 -7.44 3.41
N GLY A 124 -8.58 -8.72 3.69
CA GLY A 124 -7.44 -9.64 3.72
C GLY A 124 -7.54 -10.66 2.60
N ILE A 125 -6.55 -11.54 2.52
CA ILE A 125 -6.56 -12.66 1.57
C ILE A 125 -7.29 -13.84 2.22
N GLY A 126 -8.33 -14.33 1.55
CA GLY A 126 -9.11 -15.46 2.06
C GLY A 126 -9.94 -15.15 3.30
N ARG A 127 -10.22 -13.89 3.55
CA ARG A 127 -10.95 -13.45 4.75
C ARG A 127 -12.24 -12.73 4.43
#